data_3b735c2f335b342f5d84ee9f5e845eee
#
_entry.id   3b735c2f335b342f5d84ee9f5e845eee
#
_cell.length_a   1.000
_cell.length_b   1.000
_cell.length_c   1.000
_cell.angle_alpha   90.00
_cell.angle_beta   90.00
_cell.angle_gamma   90.00
#
_symmetry.space_group_name_H-M   'P 1'
#
loop_
_entity.id
_entity.type
_entity.pdbx_description
1 polymer ?
#
loop_
_entity_poly.entity_id
_entity_poly.type
_entity_poly.pdbx_seq_one_letter_code
_entity_poly.pdbx_strand_id
1 'polypeptide(L)'
;TQQLLPGLHRAAERWALGQSGLGNIVPSLVYWAPEFIVLTYQQGEQFDLARHSELLPKIACQLAQVHSLPVPEFPELDPFAHLSDYLENRQIVRTELLNLCEASVRKNRPTSKVYRLCHNDLNPGNILVTTTGIVFLDWEYANVTSPAFDIAVFAATQGLTNQQLETFLDFYGGTANIASVKYYQRLYGLLEILWWRLKTGNQEAMENALAQFLDER
;
A
#
# COMPACT_ATOMS: atom_id res chain seq x y z
N THR A 1 23.82 6.53 9.99
CA THR A 1 23.11 5.72 8.96
C THR A 1 21.67 5.62 9.41
N GLN A 2 20.75 6.41 8.82
CA GLN A 2 19.31 6.18 8.99
C GLN A 2 19.03 4.74 8.51
N GLN A 3 18.51 3.92 9.40
CA GLN A 3 18.04 2.59 9.03
C GLN A 3 16.81 2.81 8.14
N LEU A 4 16.94 2.54 6.85
CA LEU A 4 15.83 2.63 5.91
C LEU A 4 14.71 1.71 6.40
N LEU A 5 13.50 2.23 6.43
CA LEU A 5 12.31 1.41 6.72
C LEU A 5 12.20 0.31 5.64
N PRO A 6 11.76 -0.91 6.01
CA PRO A 6 11.55 -1.98 5.05
C PRO A 6 10.61 -1.54 3.91
N GLY A 7 10.92 -1.91 2.68
CA GLY A 7 10.05 -1.70 1.52
C GLY A 7 10.38 -0.52 0.61
N LEU A 8 11.28 0.38 0.99
CA LEU A 8 11.68 1.50 0.12
C LEU A 8 12.46 1.01 -1.12
N HIS A 9 12.01 1.42 -2.32
CA HIS A 9 12.63 1.00 -3.57
C HIS A 9 12.80 2.15 -4.58
N ARG A 10 13.88 2.91 -4.44
CA ARG A 10 14.16 4.13 -5.25
C ARG A 10 14.15 3.91 -6.77
N ALA A 11 14.57 2.74 -7.25
CA ALA A 11 14.55 2.45 -8.69
C ALA A 11 13.10 2.25 -9.20
N ALA A 12 12.23 1.60 -8.42
CA ALA A 12 10.82 1.43 -8.76
C ALA A 12 10.07 2.76 -8.70
N GLU A 13 10.32 3.60 -7.69
CA GLU A 13 9.80 4.97 -7.60
C GLU A 13 10.15 5.78 -8.85
N ARG A 14 11.44 5.83 -9.22
CA ARG A 14 11.89 6.53 -10.43
C ARG A 14 11.22 5.98 -11.68
N TRP A 15 11.10 4.68 -11.78
CA TRP A 15 10.46 4.02 -12.93
C TRP A 15 8.99 4.41 -13.03
N ALA A 16 8.23 4.33 -11.92
CA ALA A 16 6.83 4.70 -11.87
C ALA A 16 6.59 6.16 -12.28
N LEU A 17 7.37 7.08 -11.71
CA LEU A 17 7.28 8.52 -12.02
C LEU A 17 7.69 8.87 -13.47
N GLY A 18 8.46 8.01 -14.13
CA GLY A 18 8.89 8.16 -15.52
C GLY A 18 7.90 7.62 -16.56
N GLN A 19 6.78 7.01 -16.14
CA GLN A 19 5.84 6.39 -17.07
C GLN A 19 4.89 7.39 -17.72
N SER A 20 5.09 7.70 -19.01
CA SER A 20 4.18 8.58 -19.75
C SER A 20 2.74 8.06 -19.84
N GLY A 21 2.54 6.73 -19.75
CA GLY A 21 1.22 6.10 -19.72
C GLY A 21 0.38 6.42 -18.50
N LEU A 22 0.97 6.97 -17.43
CA LEU A 22 0.24 7.39 -16.23
C LEU A 22 -0.30 8.83 -16.32
N GLY A 23 0.15 9.62 -17.32
CA GLY A 23 -0.39 10.95 -17.57
C GLY A 23 -0.47 11.81 -16.29
N ASN A 24 -1.70 12.21 -15.93
CA ASN A 24 -1.95 13.04 -14.75
C ASN A 24 -2.17 12.23 -13.45
N ILE A 25 -1.98 10.90 -13.48
CA ILE A 25 -2.12 10.06 -12.27
C ILE A 25 -0.94 10.26 -11.33
N VAL A 26 0.23 10.61 -11.85
CA VAL A 26 1.46 10.87 -11.11
C VAL A 26 1.98 12.28 -11.35
N PRO A 27 2.68 12.91 -10.39
CA PRO A 27 3.40 14.16 -10.66
C PRO A 27 4.51 13.91 -11.68
N SER A 28 4.78 14.89 -12.56
CA SER A 28 5.87 14.76 -13.50
C SER A 28 7.23 14.83 -12.79
N LEU A 29 8.12 13.90 -13.13
CA LEU A 29 9.49 13.90 -12.64
C LEU A 29 10.30 15.00 -13.36
N VAL A 30 10.73 16.02 -12.61
CA VAL A 30 11.54 17.13 -13.11
C VAL A 30 13.03 16.82 -13.04
N TYR A 31 13.45 16.26 -11.88
CA TYR A 31 14.85 15.90 -11.64
C TYR A 31 14.94 14.72 -10.68
N TRP A 32 15.94 13.89 -10.89
CA TRP A 32 16.22 12.74 -10.02
C TRP A 32 17.69 12.69 -9.61
N ALA A 33 17.94 12.48 -8.33
CA ALA A 33 19.23 12.15 -7.75
C ALA A 33 19.06 11.04 -6.71
N PRO A 34 20.12 10.31 -6.32
CA PRO A 34 20.03 9.25 -5.31
C PRO A 34 19.48 9.74 -3.97
N GLU A 35 19.72 11.00 -3.61
CA GLU A 35 19.38 11.59 -2.33
C GLU A 35 18.03 12.29 -2.31
N PHE A 36 17.52 12.73 -3.48
CA PHE A 36 16.26 13.48 -3.59
C PHE A 36 15.67 13.41 -5.00
N ILE A 37 14.37 13.69 -5.09
CA ILE A 37 13.64 13.88 -6.34
C ILE A 37 12.99 15.27 -6.36
N VAL A 38 12.82 15.82 -7.57
CA VAL A 38 12.05 17.06 -7.80
C VAL A 38 10.89 16.71 -8.71
N LEU A 39 9.69 16.96 -8.22
CA LEU A 39 8.44 16.71 -8.94
C LEU A 39 7.73 18.02 -9.25
N THR A 40 6.85 18.01 -10.26
CA THR A 40 5.94 19.14 -10.48
C THR A 40 5.01 19.29 -9.28
N TYR A 41 4.84 20.53 -8.82
CA TYR A 41 3.86 20.82 -7.78
C TYR A 41 2.44 20.55 -8.29
N GLN A 42 1.65 19.88 -7.47
CA GLN A 42 0.24 19.61 -7.73
C GLN A 42 -0.62 20.40 -6.75
N GLN A 43 -1.52 21.24 -7.27
CA GLN A 43 -2.47 21.97 -6.45
C GLN A 43 -3.76 21.14 -6.31
N GLY A 44 -4.19 20.89 -5.08
CA GLY A 44 -5.40 20.13 -4.79
C GLY A 44 -5.63 19.98 -3.30
N GLU A 45 -6.64 19.22 -2.94
CA GLU A 45 -6.92 18.82 -1.56
C GLU A 45 -6.74 17.32 -1.38
N GLN A 46 -6.41 16.90 -0.17
CA GLN A 46 -6.29 15.48 0.15
C GLN A 46 -7.64 14.78 0.00
N PHE A 47 -7.60 13.56 -0.51
CA PHE A 47 -8.80 12.72 -0.60
C PHE A 47 -9.35 12.44 0.80
N ASP A 48 -10.66 12.58 0.93
CA ASP A 48 -11.43 12.27 2.13
C ASP A 48 -12.67 11.50 1.70
N LEU A 49 -12.80 10.25 2.13
CA LEU A 49 -13.90 9.37 1.71
C LEU A 49 -15.28 9.96 2.02
N ALA A 50 -15.42 10.69 3.14
CA ALA A 50 -16.71 11.29 3.51
C ALA A 50 -17.14 12.39 2.55
N ARG A 51 -16.18 13.11 1.93
CA ARG A 51 -16.43 14.22 1.00
C ARG A 51 -16.35 13.83 -0.46
N HIS A 52 -15.61 12.77 -0.78
CA HIS A 52 -15.22 12.41 -2.15
C HIS A 52 -15.61 10.97 -2.51
N SER A 53 -16.61 10.39 -1.84
CA SER A 53 -17.01 8.99 -2.07
C SER A 53 -17.41 8.71 -3.53
N GLU A 54 -17.90 9.72 -4.26
CA GLU A 54 -18.23 9.64 -5.67
C GLU A 54 -17.01 9.45 -6.58
N LEU A 55 -15.81 9.71 -6.07
CA LEU A 55 -14.55 9.52 -6.80
C LEU A 55 -13.99 8.09 -6.69
N LEU A 56 -14.56 7.21 -5.85
CA LEU A 56 -14.12 5.82 -5.72
C LEU A 56 -14.03 5.09 -7.06
N PRO A 57 -15.02 5.19 -7.97
CA PRO A 57 -14.91 4.57 -9.30
C PRO A 57 -13.72 5.08 -10.10
N LYS A 58 -13.42 6.37 -10.01
CA LYS A 58 -12.30 6.98 -10.73
C LYS A 58 -10.96 6.50 -10.17
N ILE A 59 -10.83 6.44 -8.82
CA ILE A 59 -9.62 5.89 -8.17
C ILE A 59 -9.42 4.44 -8.59
N ALA A 60 -10.48 3.62 -8.61
CA ALA A 60 -10.42 2.23 -9.03
C ALA A 60 -9.91 2.08 -10.48
N CYS A 61 -10.46 2.86 -11.42
CA CYS A 61 -10.01 2.86 -12.81
C CYS A 61 -8.56 3.33 -12.96
N GLN A 62 -8.15 4.37 -12.21
CA GLN A 62 -6.76 4.84 -12.26
C GLN A 62 -5.78 3.82 -11.67
N LEU A 63 -6.16 3.14 -10.59
CA LEU A 63 -5.34 2.08 -10.02
C LEU A 63 -5.24 0.88 -10.98
N ALA A 64 -6.33 0.54 -11.68
CA ALA A 64 -6.32 -0.46 -12.76
C ALA A 64 -5.36 -0.06 -13.89
N GLN A 65 -5.31 1.22 -14.24
CA GLN A 65 -4.37 1.74 -15.25
C GLN A 65 -2.92 1.59 -14.78
N VAL A 66 -2.60 1.92 -13.53
CA VAL A 66 -1.28 1.66 -12.93
C VAL A 66 -0.91 0.18 -13.05
N HIS A 67 -1.80 -0.71 -12.61
CA HIS A 67 -1.57 -2.15 -12.63
C HIS A 67 -1.57 -2.78 -14.03
N SER A 68 -1.99 -2.05 -15.06
CA SER A 68 -1.94 -2.50 -16.47
C SER A 68 -0.62 -2.18 -17.17
N LEU A 69 0.23 -1.37 -16.56
CA LEU A 69 1.53 -1.06 -17.13
C LEU A 69 2.38 -2.31 -17.32
N PRO A 70 3.30 -2.31 -18.30
CA PRO A 70 4.30 -3.36 -18.41
C PRO A 70 5.02 -3.54 -17.08
N VAL A 71 5.21 -4.80 -16.68
CA VAL A 71 5.93 -5.10 -15.43
C VAL A 71 7.40 -4.77 -15.62
N PRO A 72 8.00 -3.87 -14.83
CA PRO A 72 9.41 -3.56 -14.92
C PRO A 72 10.27 -4.76 -14.49
N GLU A 73 11.53 -4.80 -14.96
CA GLU A 73 12.52 -5.84 -14.60
C GLU A 73 13.05 -5.62 -13.16
N PHE A 74 12.16 -5.56 -12.19
CA PHE A 74 12.52 -5.52 -10.78
C PHE A 74 12.18 -6.86 -10.12
N PRO A 75 12.88 -7.23 -9.05
CA PRO A 75 12.47 -8.37 -8.25
C PRO A 75 11.03 -8.23 -7.79
N GLU A 76 10.26 -9.30 -7.96
CA GLU A 76 8.91 -9.36 -7.40
C GLU A 76 9.00 -9.30 -5.87
N LEU A 77 8.24 -8.40 -5.27
CA LEU A 77 8.18 -8.26 -3.83
C LEU A 77 6.93 -8.96 -3.30
N ASP A 78 7.14 -10.04 -2.59
CA ASP A 78 6.08 -10.66 -1.80
C ASP A 78 5.78 -9.78 -0.58
N PRO A 79 4.52 -9.34 -0.35
CA PRO A 79 4.19 -8.59 0.85
C PRO A 79 4.57 -9.28 2.17
N PHE A 80 4.71 -10.61 2.16
CA PHE A 80 5.24 -11.37 3.31
C PHE A 80 6.73 -11.19 3.55
N ALA A 81 7.51 -10.78 2.54
CA ALA A 81 8.90 -10.42 2.76
C ALA A 81 9.01 -9.22 3.71
N HIS A 82 8.13 -8.22 3.55
CA HIS A 82 8.04 -7.10 4.49
C HIS A 82 7.76 -7.55 5.92
N LEU A 83 6.82 -8.48 6.10
CA LEU A 83 6.55 -9.03 7.44
C LEU A 83 7.80 -9.70 8.02
N SER A 84 8.53 -10.47 7.21
CA SER A 84 9.75 -11.12 7.66
C SER A 84 10.82 -10.09 8.04
N ASP A 85 11.02 -9.04 7.22
CA ASP A 85 11.97 -7.96 7.50
C ASP A 85 11.66 -7.24 8.83
N TYR A 86 10.36 -6.98 9.11
CA TYR A 86 9.95 -6.43 10.41
C TYR A 86 10.23 -7.38 11.55
N LEU A 87 9.92 -8.67 11.40
CA LEU A 87 10.07 -9.67 12.46
C LEU A 87 11.54 -9.99 12.77
N GLU A 88 12.44 -9.80 11.80
CA GLU A 88 13.90 -9.94 11.96
C GLU A 88 14.54 -8.68 12.57
N ASN A 89 13.82 -7.55 12.63
CA ASN A 89 14.33 -6.33 13.23
C ASN A 89 14.51 -6.48 14.74
N ARG A 90 15.73 -6.21 15.22
CA ARG A 90 16.11 -6.38 16.64
C ARG A 90 15.30 -5.53 17.63
N GLN A 91 14.60 -4.50 17.14
CA GLN A 91 13.74 -3.66 17.96
C GLN A 91 12.35 -4.26 18.15
N ILE A 92 11.98 -5.28 17.37
CA ILE A 92 10.71 -6.00 17.53
C ILE A 92 10.92 -7.16 18.49
N VAL A 93 10.31 -7.05 19.67
CA VAL A 93 10.31 -8.14 20.67
C VAL A 93 9.27 -9.17 20.28
N ARG A 94 9.73 -10.40 20.05
CA ARG A 94 8.84 -11.54 19.74
C ARG A 94 8.08 -11.95 21.00
N THR A 95 6.75 -11.85 20.94
CA THR A 95 5.85 -12.28 22.01
C THR A 95 4.96 -13.41 21.52
N GLU A 96 4.31 -14.13 22.45
CA GLU A 96 3.34 -15.16 22.07
C GLU A 96 2.19 -14.56 21.24
N LEU A 97 1.71 -13.38 21.63
CA LEU A 97 0.65 -12.66 20.92
C LEU A 97 1.06 -12.32 19.48
N LEU A 98 2.26 -11.81 19.27
CA LEU A 98 2.80 -11.54 17.93
C LEU A 98 2.92 -12.83 17.10
N ASN A 99 3.35 -13.93 17.70
CA ASN A 99 3.43 -15.23 17.01
C ASN A 99 2.05 -15.74 16.57
N LEU A 100 1.00 -15.53 17.40
CA LEU A 100 -0.38 -15.88 17.04
C LEU A 100 -0.90 -15.00 15.89
N CYS A 101 -0.61 -13.70 15.90
CA CYS A 101 -0.96 -12.78 14.82
C CYS A 101 -0.29 -13.19 13.50
N GLU A 102 1.03 -13.45 13.53
CA GLU A 102 1.77 -13.95 12.36
C GLU A 102 1.17 -15.25 11.82
N ALA A 103 0.92 -16.24 12.69
CA ALA A 103 0.32 -17.51 12.28
C ALA A 103 -1.05 -17.31 11.63
N SER A 104 -1.86 -16.37 12.15
CA SER A 104 -3.19 -16.07 11.61
C SER A 104 -3.15 -15.51 10.18
N VAL A 105 -2.18 -14.63 9.87
CA VAL A 105 -2.02 -14.08 8.52
C VAL A 105 -1.35 -15.05 7.55
N ARG A 106 -0.51 -15.98 8.04
CA ARG A 106 0.13 -16.98 7.17
C ARG A 106 -0.81 -18.10 6.73
N LYS A 107 -1.83 -18.42 7.53
CA LYS A 107 -2.69 -19.61 7.37
C LYS A 107 -3.45 -19.67 6.04
N ASN A 108 -3.94 -18.53 5.53
CA ASN A 108 -4.82 -18.46 4.36
C ASN A 108 -4.20 -17.65 3.23
N ARG A 109 -2.89 -17.72 3.08
CA ARG A 109 -2.15 -16.95 2.09
C ARG A 109 -2.68 -17.24 0.67
N PRO A 110 -2.99 -16.19 -0.14
CA PRO A 110 -3.38 -16.36 -1.52
C PRO A 110 -2.29 -17.07 -2.34
N THR A 111 -2.69 -17.99 -3.19
CA THR A 111 -1.77 -18.72 -4.07
C THR A 111 -1.53 -18.01 -5.39
N SER A 112 -2.33 -17.01 -5.73
CA SER A 112 -2.18 -16.22 -6.95
C SER A 112 -0.85 -15.46 -6.95
N LYS A 113 -0.09 -15.61 -8.02
CA LYS A 113 1.20 -14.93 -8.25
C LYS A 113 1.07 -13.90 -9.36
N VAL A 114 0.02 -13.12 -9.35
CA VAL A 114 -0.10 -11.97 -10.26
C VAL A 114 0.61 -10.80 -9.62
N TYR A 115 1.72 -10.37 -10.22
CA TYR A 115 2.51 -9.22 -9.78
C TYR A 115 2.44 -8.12 -10.82
N ARG A 116 2.31 -6.90 -10.36
CA ARG A 116 2.24 -5.66 -11.16
C ARG A 116 3.02 -4.55 -10.47
N LEU A 117 3.28 -3.47 -11.18
CA LEU A 117 3.68 -2.23 -10.50
C LEU A 117 2.54 -1.80 -9.58
N CYS A 118 2.83 -1.63 -8.31
CA CYS A 118 1.90 -1.18 -7.28
C CYS A 118 2.49 0.01 -6.53
N HIS A 119 1.61 0.82 -5.95
CA HIS A 119 2.01 1.96 -5.11
C HIS A 119 2.43 1.51 -3.70
N ASN A 120 1.71 0.55 -3.15
CA ASN A 120 1.88 -0.08 -1.83
C ASN A 120 1.68 0.83 -0.60
N ASP A 121 1.42 2.13 -0.79
CA ASP A 121 1.15 3.08 0.30
C ASP A 121 0.07 4.09 -0.10
N LEU A 122 -1.02 3.63 -0.72
CA LEU A 122 -2.10 4.50 -1.19
C LEU A 122 -3.05 4.90 -0.03
N ASN A 123 -2.51 5.58 0.95
CA ASN A 123 -3.25 6.16 2.08
C ASN A 123 -3.88 7.53 1.71
N PRO A 124 -4.78 8.11 2.54
CA PRO A 124 -5.41 9.41 2.25
C PRO A 124 -4.43 10.55 1.97
N GLY A 125 -3.28 10.56 2.65
CA GLY A 125 -2.24 11.59 2.47
C GLY A 125 -1.60 11.56 1.09
N ASN A 126 -1.64 10.40 0.42
CA ASN A 126 -1.00 10.15 -0.87
C ASN A 126 -1.97 10.26 -2.05
N ILE A 127 -3.21 10.68 -1.82
CA ILE A 127 -4.22 10.88 -2.86
C ILE A 127 -4.64 12.34 -2.87
N LEU A 128 -4.39 13.02 -3.99
CA LEU A 128 -4.72 14.43 -4.17
C LEU A 128 -5.85 14.59 -5.18
N VAL A 129 -6.93 15.25 -4.76
CA VAL A 129 -8.04 15.67 -5.63
C VAL A 129 -7.71 17.04 -6.20
N THR A 130 -7.56 17.11 -7.52
CA THR A 130 -7.21 18.34 -8.24
C THR A 130 -8.36 18.79 -9.14
N THR A 131 -8.26 19.98 -9.71
CA THR A 131 -9.24 20.47 -10.71
C THR A 131 -9.26 19.64 -11.99
N THR A 132 -8.18 18.91 -12.31
CA THR A 132 -8.06 18.07 -13.50
C THR A 132 -8.26 16.59 -13.25
N GLY A 133 -8.27 16.17 -11.99
CA GLY A 133 -8.45 14.75 -11.67
C GLY A 133 -7.87 14.37 -10.31
N ILE A 134 -7.43 13.13 -10.22
CA ILE A 134 -6.84 12.56 -9.01
C ILE A 134 -5.38 12.25 -9.31
N VAL A 135 -4.49 12.61 -8.38
CA VAL A 135 -3.05 12.35 -8.48
C VAL A 135 -2.61 11.50 -7.30
N PHE A 136 -1.86 10.45 -7.58
CA PHE A 136 -1.21 9.62 -6.57
C PHE A 136 0.19 10.16 -6.29
N LEU A 137 0.45 10.48 -5.03
CA LEU A 137 1.71 11.06 -4.53
C LEU A 137 2.52 10.00 -3.78
N ASP A 138 3.78 10.31 -3.54
CA ASP A 138 4.68 9.55 -2.66
C ASP A 138 4.83 8.06 -3.04
N TRP A 139 5.53 7.84 -4.14
CA TRP A 139 5.77 6.52 -4.73
C TRP A 139 6.98 5.80 -4.12
N GLU A 140 7.46 6.20 -2.95
CA GLU A 140 8.69 5.64 -2.36
C GLU A 140 8.62 4.14 -2.01
N TYR A 141 7.38 3.63 -1.78
CA TYR A 141 7.10 2.21 -1.58
C TYR A 141 6.70 1.47 -2.87
N ALA A 142 6.72 2.15 -4.03
CA ALA A 142 6.38 1.51 -5.29
C ALA A 142 7.26 0.29 -5.55
N ASN A 143 6.63 -0.81 -5.99
CA ASN A 143 7.33 -2.06 -6.29
C ASN A 143 6.47 -2.98 -7.17
N VAL A 144 7.07 -4.07 -7.65
CA VAL A 144 6.35 -5.14 -8.35
C VAL A 144 5.79 -6.11 -7.31
N THR A 145 4.50 -5.97 -7.01
CA THR A 145 3.81 -6.72 -5.96
C THR A 145 2.39 -7.10 -6.36
N SER A 146 1.61 -7.67 -5.45
CA SER A 146 0.23 -8.08 -5.72
C SER A 146 -0.72 -6.87 -5.81
N PRO A 147 -1.48 -6.69 -6.90
CA PRO A 147 -2.53 -5.68 -6.97
C PRO A 147 -3.55 -5.76 -5.84
N ALA A 148 -3.84 -6.97 -5.35
CA ALA A 148 -4.75 -7.13 -4.22
C ALA A 148 -4.19 -6.57 -2.91
N PHE A 149 -2.85 -6.54 -2.74
CA PHE A 149 -2.22 -5.88 -1.61
C PHE A 149 -2.34 -4.35 -1.71
N ASP A 150 -2.12 -3.78 -2.88
CA ASP A 150 -2.25 -2.33 -3.11
C ASP A 150 -3.70 -1.84 -2.85
N ILE A 151 -4.69 -2.59 -3.37
CA ILE A 151 -6.10 -2.32 -3.08
C ILE A 151 -6.42 -2.49 -1.59
N ALA A 152 -5.80 -3.46 -0.93
CA ALA A 152 -6.01 -3.71 0.50
C ALA A 152 -5.49 -2.54 1.36
N VAL A 153 -4.34 -1.97 1.03
CA VAL A 153 -3.80 -0.77 1.69
C VAL A 153 -4.77 0.40 1.54
N PHE A 154 -5.23 0.67 0.30
CA PHE A 154 -6.22 1.71 0.04
C PHE A 154 -7.51 1.47 0.85
N ALA A 155 -8.09 0.28 0.76
CA ALA A 155 -9.35 -0.04 1.41
C ALA A 155 -9.27 0.03 2.95
N ALA A 156 -8.15 -0.40 3.54
CA ALA A 156 -7.92 -0.34 4.98
C ALA A 156 -7.76 1.10 5.47
N THR A 157 -6.91 1.89 4.80
CA THR A 157 -6.60 3.27 5.21
C THR A 157 -7.77 4.23 4.99
N GLN A 158 -8.68 3.94 4.04
CA GLN A 158 -9.90 4.69 3.81
C GLN A 158 -11.08 4.20 4.66
N GLY A 159 -10.98 3.03 5.30
CA GLY A 159 -12.08 2.44 6.05
C GLY A 159 -13.26 2.02 5.17
N LEU A 160 -13.00 1.48 3.97
CA LEU A 160 -14.08 1.06 3.07
C LEU A 160 -14.96 -0.01 3.70
N THR A 161 -16.27 0.17 3.62
CA THR A 161 -17.24 -0.89 3.91
C THR A 161 -17.13 -2.01 2.88
N ASN A 162 -17.65 -3.20 3.20
CA ASN A 162 -17.67 -4.31 2.25
C ASN A 162 -18.37 -3.94 0.93
N GLN A 163 -19.49 -3.22 1.00
CA GLN A 163 -20.24 -2.77 -0.19
C GLN A 163 -19.41 -1.79 -1.04
N GLN A 164 -18.72 -0.85 -0.41
CA GLN A 164 -17.83 0.08 -1.12
C GLN A 164 -16.66 -0.65 -1.77
N LEU A 165 -16.07 -1.64 -1.08
CA LEU A 165 -15.00 -2.46 -1.64
C LEU A 165 -15.47 -3.29 -2.83
N GLU A 166 -16.65 -3.93 -2.76
CA GLU A 166 -17.25 -4.66 -3.89
C GLU A 166 -17.45 -3.73 -5.09
N THR A 167 -18.07 -2.57 -4.87
CA THR A 167 -18.26 -1.55 -5.92
C THR A 167 -16.90 -1.09 -6.50
N PHE A 168 -15.89 -0.86 -5.65
CA PHE A 168 -14.56 -0.49 -6.09
C PHE A 168 -13.94 -1.56 -7.00
N LEU A 169 -14.06 -2.84 -6.62
CA LEU A 169 -13.54 -3.97 -7.39
C LEU A 169 -14.25 -4.14 -8.74
N ASP A 170 -15.54 -3.85 -8.82
CA ASP A 170 -16.31 -3.84 -10.08
C ASP A 170 -15.74 -2.82 -11.07
N PHE A 171 -15.45 -1.60 -10.60
CA PHE A 171 -14.83 -0.55 -11.43
C PHE A 171 -13.34 -0.81 -11.73
N TYR A 172 -12.64 -1.44 -10.81
CA TYR A 172 -11.26 -1.85 -11.01
C TYR A 172 -11.14 -2.88 -12.15
N GLY A 173 -12.06 -3.85 -12.24
CA GLY A 173 -12.18 -4.79 -13.36
C GLY A 173 -10.98 -5.72 -13.59
N GLY A 174 -10.02 -5.75 -12.66
CA GLY A 174 -8.78 -6.49 -12.77
C GLY A 174 -8.84 -7.89 -12.15
N THR A 175 -7.67 -8.43 -11.81
CA THR A 175 -7.51 -9.80 -11.28
C THR A 175 -7.69 -9.93 -9.77
N ALA A 176 -7.82 -8.81 -9.05
CA ALA A 176 -8.04 -8.82 -7.61
C ALA A 176 -9.49 -9.19 -7.29
N ASN A 177 -9.67 -10.01 -6.26
CA ASN A 177 -10.99 -10.37 -5.75
C ASN A 177 -11.09 -10.04 -4.26
N ILE A 178 -12.32 -9.95 -3.75
CA ILE A 178 -12.60 -9.53 -2.38
C ILE A 178 -11.89 -10.39 -1.33
N ALA A 179 -11.79 -11.70 -1.55
CA ALA A 179 -11.15 -12.61 -0.60
C ALA A 179 -9.65 -12.33 -0.48
N SER A 180 -8.95 -12.10 -1.61
CA SER A 180 -7.53 -11.75 -1.60
C SER A 180 -7.29 -10.35 -1.02
N VAL A 181 -8.16 -9.38 -1.30
CA VAL A 181 -8.05 -8.03 -0.72
C VAL A 181 -8.23 -8.07 0.79
N LYS A 182 -9.28 -8.73 1.30
CA LYS A 182 -9.50 -8.89 2.75
C LYS A 182 -8.36 -9.61 3.45
N TYR A 183 -7.79 -10.61 2.79
CA TYR A 183 -6.62 -11.29 3.31
C TYR A 183 -5.43 -10.32 3.46
N TYR A 184 -5.16 -9.52 2.44
CA TYR A 184 -4.08 -8.54 2.49
C TYR A 184 -4.38 -7.35 3.40
N GLN A 185 -5.64 -6.98 3.65
CA GLN A 185 -5.99 -6.01 4.70
C GLN A 185 -5.52 -6.48 6.08
N ARG A 186 -5.69 -7.77 6.39
CA ARG A 186 -5.16 -8.34 7.63
C ARG A 186 -3.63 -8.31 7.69
N LEU A 187 -2.96 -8.67 6.60
CA LEU A 187 -1.49 -8.58 6.55
C LEU A 187 -1.03 -7.13 6.74
N TYR A 188 -1.66 -6.18 6.05
CA TYR A 188 -1.36 -4.76 6.17
C TYR A 188 -1.54 -4.26 7.62
N GLY A 189 -2.65 -4.62 8.28
CA GLY A 189 -2.89 -4.25 9.67
C GLY A 189 -1.76 -4.73 10.61
N LEU A 190 -1.24 -5.94 10.41
CA LEU A 190 -0.10 -6.43 11.18
C LEU A 190 1.19 -5.65 10.84
N LEU A 191 1.44 -5.36 9.57
CA LEU A 191 2.61 -4.54 9.15
C LEU A 191 2.55 -3.14 9.74
N GLU A 192 1.38 -2.51 9.78
CA GLU A 192 1.16 -1.19 10.36
C GLU A 192 1.46 -1.16 11.87
N ILE A 193 0.99 -2.18 12.61
CA ILE A 193 1.31 -2.33 14.04
C ILE A 193 2.83 -2.40 14.26
N LEU A 194 3.55 -3.18 13.45
CA LEU A 194 4.99 -3.34 13.56
C LEU A 194 5.73 -2.06 13.15
N TRP A 195 5.27 -1.37 12.12
CA TRP A 195 5.81 -0.08 11.69
C TRP A 195 5.70 0.97 12.81
N TRP A 196 4.51 1.11 13.42
CA TRP A 196 4.30 2.02 14.54
C TRP A 196 5.17 1.67 15.74
N ARG A 197 5.38 0.37 16.01
CA ARG A 197 6.30 -0.07 17.06
C ARG A 197 7.74 0.39 16.79
N LEU A 198 8.22 0.26 15.57
CA LEU A 198 9.56 0.75 15.21
C LEU A 198 9.66 2.28 15.29
N LYS A 199 8.61 2.98 14.86
CA LYS A 199 8.58 4.44 14.84
C LYS A 199 8.53 5.05 16.25
N THR A 200 7.76 4.48 17.15
CA THR A 200 7.49 5.07 18.48
C THR A 200 8.29 4.43 19.61
N GLY A 201 8.81 3.24 19.42
CA GLY A 201 9.44 2.44 20.48
C GLY A 201 8.45 1.91 21.53
N ASN A 202 7.12 2.11 21.36
CA ASN A 202 6.12 1.78 22.37
C ASN A 202 5.68 0.33 22.29
N GLN A 203 6.21 -0.51 23.20
CA GLN A 203 5.90 -1.94 23.29
C GLN A 203 4.47 -2.21 23.78
N GLU A 204 3.99 -1.44 24.75
CA GLU A 204 2.65 -1.60 25.31
C GLU A 204 1.57 -1.29 24.27
N ALA A 205 1.73 -0.24 23.49
CA ALA A 205 0.83 0.10 22.40
C ALA A 205 0.79 -1.02 21.34
N MET A 206 1.93 -1.62 21.02
CA MET A 206 1.99 -2.76 20.11
C MET A 206 1.20 -3.96 20.66
N GLU A 207 1.38 -4.34 21.92
CA GLU A 207 0.67 -5.47 22.53
C GLU A 207 -0.85 -5.24 22.53
N ASN A 208 -1.30 -4.04 22.85
CA ASN A 208 -2.72 -3.70 22.84
C ASN A 208 -3.29 -3.78 21.41
N ALA A 209 -2.57 -3.28 20.40
CA ALA A 209 -2.99 -3.37 19.01
C ALA A 209 -3.00 -4.82 18.48
N LEU A 210 -2.04 -5.65 18.87
CA LEU A 210 -2.02 -7.08 18.53
C LEU A 210 -3.21 -7.84 19.15
N ALA A 211 -3.62 -7.50 20.38
CA ALA A 211 -4.80 -8.08 21.02
C ALA A 211 -6.07 -7.75 20.23
N GLN A 212 -6.26 -6.47 19.87
CA GLN A 212 -7.40 -6.04 19.03
C GLN A 212 -7.39 -6.74 17.67
N PHE A 213 -6.23 -6.83 17.02
CA PHE A 213 -6.07 -7.53 15.75
C PHE A 213 -6.53 -8.98 15.76
N LEU A 214 -6.36 -9.70 16.88
CA LEU A 214 -6.84 -11.08 17.03
C LEU A 214 -8.34 -11.15 17.29
N ASP A 215 -8.94 -10.15 17.94
CA ASP A 215 -10.38 -10.11 18.23
C ASP A 215 -11.23 -9.79 17.00
N GLU A 216 -10.69 -9.08 16.01
CA GLU A 216 -11.32 -8.72 14.72
C GLU A 216 -11.37 -9.90 13.72
N ARG A 217 -11.78 -11.10 14.13
CA ARG A 217 -11.85 -12.31 13.28
C ARG A 217 -13.12 -12.40 12.45
#